data_ee62c7afb064fbc62717bc3a68746537
#
_entry.id   ee62c7afb064fbc62717bc3a68746537
#
_cell.length_a   1.000
_cell.length_b   1.000
_cell.length_c   1.000
_cell.angle_alpha   90.00
_cell.angle_beta   90.00
_cell.angle_gamma   90.00
#
_symmetry.space_group_name_H-M   'P 1'
#
loop_
_entity.id
_entity.type
_entity.pdbx_description
1 polymer ?
#
loop_
_entity_poly.entity_id
_entity_poly.type
_entity_poly.pdbx_seq_one_letter_code
_entity_poly.pdbx_strand_id
1 'polypeptide(L)'
;MKRLLQAPVHCAAARSARLVFPASWLAAFAAIAFFTHGASAQPAPAFTLPAPPFELPLVPSASGYWTATVGAGAEYRPDFEGSKRSMLSPVPIFAIRRAGSAEQFHSPRDGASIALLDFGDLRAGPAAKFKAARNANNFPELTGFGNVNATVEIGGFIEYFPVDWLRTRIETRQGFGGHNGVVADFSADIIVPMSQQLTLSAGPRFTYESTGAVAPYFSITAAQAMATGLPAFNARGGAHSVGAGAQVSYRFNPQWEVHSYVEYERLLGDAAKSPLVVVRGSPNQTTVGVGASYSFNFKIR
;
A
#
# COMPACT_ATOMS: atom_id res chain seq x y z
N MET A 1 -55.24 7.52 -50.07
CA MET A 1 -55.62 8.20 -48.85
C MET A 1 -55.30 7.29 -47.67
N LYS A 2 -54.16 7.46 -46.98
CA LYS A 2 -53.87 6.91 -45.64
C LYS A 2 -52.93 7.89 -44.95
N ARG A 3 -53.43 8.49 -43.89
CA ARG A 3 -52.68 9.41 -43.02
C ARG A 3 -51.77 8.61 -42.09
N LEU A 4 -50.51 8.92 -42.11
CA LEU A 4 -49.52 8.43 -41.13
C LEU A 4 -49.56 9.38 -39.90
N LEU A 5 -49.93 8.82 -38.77
CA LEU A 5 -49.81 9.45 -37.43
C LEU A 5 -48.37 9.40 -36.98
N GLN A 6 -47.79 10.59 -36.78
CA GLN A 6 -46.50 10.75 -36.07
C GLN A 6 -46.78 10.81 -34.57
N ALA A 7 -46.08 9.92 -33.80
CA ALA A 7 -46.03 9.99 -32.35
C ALA A 7 -44.83 10.83 -31.88
N PRO A 8 -44.96 11.62 -30.84
CA PRO A 8 -43.84 12.46 -30.34
C PRO A 8 -42.89 11.64 -29.48
N VAL A 9 -41.59 11.77 -29.79
CA VAL A 9 -40.47 11.23 -28.98
C VAL A 9 -40.34 12.11 -27.76
N HIS A 10 -40.62 11.54 -26.58
CA HIS A 10 -40.31 12.18 -25.29
C HIS A 10 -38.83 11.95 -24.96
N CYS A 11 -38.04 13.01 -25.00
CA CYS A 11 -36.69 13.09 -24.51
C CYS A 11 -36.74 13.10 -22.97
N ALA A 12 -36.39 11.98 -22.34
CA ALA A 12 -36.23 11.88 -20.89
C ALA A 12 -34.88 12.47 -20.49
N ALA A 13 -34.91 13.65 -19.85
CA ALA A 13 -33.76 14.30 -19.25
C ALA A 13 -33.23 13.45 -18.07
N ALA A 14 -32.03 12.93 -18.20
CA ALA A 14 -31.31 12.28 -17.11
C ALA A 14 -30.97 13.33 -16.04
N ARG A 15 -31.62 13.23 -14.88
CA ARG A 15 -31.24 13.98 -13.68
C ARG A 15 -29.95 13.39 -13.09
N SER A 16 -28.87 14.16 -13.20
CA SER A 16 -27.62 13.87 -12.48
C SER A 16 -27.86 14.07 -10.97
N ALA A 17 -27.89 12.98 -10.22
CA ALA A 17 -27.87 13.02 -8.77
C ALA A 17 -26.48 13.47 -8.31
N ARG A 18 -26.36 14.70 -7.84
CA ARG A 18 -25.18 15.18 -7.11
C ARG A 18 -25.24 14.61 -5.70
N LEU A 19 -24.36 13.66 -5.40
CA LEU A 19 -24.08 13.24 -4.04
C LEU A 19 -23.34 14.38 -3.34
N VAL A 20 -24.04 15.10 -2.48
CA VAL A 20 -23.46 16.09 -1.57
C VAL A 20 -23.01 15.34 -0.33
N PHE A 21 -21.69 15.16 -0.18
CA PHE A 21 -21.11 14.71 1.08
C PHE A 21 -21.03 15.89 2.05
N PRO A 22 -21.43 15.74 3.33
CA PRO A 22 -21.28 16.81 4.30
C PRO A 22 -19.79 17.02 4.64
N ALA A 23 -19.39 18.29 4.68
CA ALA A 23 -18.02 18.77 4.85
C ALA A 23 -17.39 18.53 6.25
N SER A 24 -17.96 17.68 7.08
CA SER A 24 -17.56 17.50 8.49
C SER A 24 -16.53 16.39 8.75
N TRP A 25 -16.02 15.70 7.71
CA TRP A 25 -15.04 14.62 7.88
C TRP A 25 -13.59 14.98 7.48
N LEU A 26 -13.32 16.25 7.18
CA LEU A 26 -12.00 16.75 6.75
C LEU A 26 -11.14 17.34 7.87
N ALA A 27 -11.52 17.20 9.15
CA ALA A 27 -10.84 17.88 10.25
C ALA A 27 -9.80 17.04 11.03
N ALA A 28 -9.40 15.86 10.56
CA ALA A 28 -8.48 14.99 11.31
C ALA A 28 -7.05 14.87 10.73
N PHE A 29 -6.71 15.56 9.64
CA PHE A 29 -5.37 15.46 9.01
C PHE A 29 -4.68 16.80 8.79
N ALA A 30 -4.79 17.75 9.71
CA ALA A 30 -4.09 19.02 9.62
C ALA A 30 -3.44 19.40 10.93
N ALA A 31 -2.20 18.96 11.16
CA ALA A 31 -1.26 19.64 12.05
C ALA A 31 0.18 19.12 11.91
N ILE A 32 0.83 19.32 10.76
CA ILE A 32 2.28 19.55 10.72
C ILE A 32 2.50 20.74 9.79
N ALA A 33 2.30 21.94 10.31
CA ALA A 33 2.71 23.17 9.66
C ALA A 33 4.09 23.55 10.20
N PHE A 34 5.11 23.51 9.35
CA PHE A 34 6.39 24.12 9.63
C PHE A 34 6.25 25.64 9.60
N PHE A 35 6.29 26.27 10.76
CA PHE A 35 6.47 27.72 10.87
C PHE A 35 7.96 28.06 10.74
N THR A 36 8.34 28.61 9.59
CA THR A 36 9.61 29.34 9.46
C THR A 36 9.37 30.80 9.84
N HIS A 37 9.64 31.14 11.08
CA HIS A 37 9.84 32.55 11.47
C HIS A 37 11.28 32.68 11.97
N GLY A 38 12.04 33.52 11.29
CA GLY A 38 13.34 33.98 11.76
C GLY A 38 13.17 34.81 13.03
N ALA A 39 13.71 34.33 14.12
CA ALA A 39 13.90 35.10 15.36
C ALA A 39 15.32 34.92 15.84
N SER A 40 15.95 36.05 16.17
CA SER A 40 17.29 36.19 16.74
C SER A 40 17.49 35.27 17.94
N ALA A 41 18.60 34.51 17.90
CA ALA A 41 18.97 33.55 18.93
C ALA A 41 19.32 34.24 20.25
N GLN A 42 18.49 34.06 21.26
CA GLN A 42 18.93 34.06 22.66
C GLN A 42 19.30 32.62 23.05
N PRO A 43 20.38 32.39 23.81
CA PRO A 43 20.72 31.07 24.31
C PRO A 43 19.61 30.58 25.23
N ALA A 44 18.89 29.55 24.81
CA ALA A 44 17.87 28.91 25.63
C ALA A 44 18.53 28.27 26.88
N PRO A 45 17.89 28.31 28.06
CA PRO A 45 18.34 27.54 29.20
C PRO A 45 18.35 26.05 28.81
N ALA A 46 19.43 25.36 29.23
CA ALA A 46 19.56 23.92 29.00
C ALA A 46 18.36 23.19 29.62
N PHE A 47 17.41 22.83 28.77
CA PHE A 47 16.26 22.02 29.17
C PHE A 47 16.75 20.57 29.28
N THR A 48 17.12 20.18 30.50
CA THR A 48 17.36 18.77 30.82
C THR A 48 16.01 18.09 30.80
N LEU A 49 15.69 17.36 29.71
CA LEU A 49 14.55 16.47 29.70
C LEU A 49 14.74 15.49 30.87
N PRO A 50 13.75 15.34 31.78
CA PRO A 50 13.76 14.24 32.70
C PRO A 50 13.90 12.96 31.89
N ALA A 51 14.81 12.07 32.30
CA ALA A 51 14.91 10.74 31.67
C ALA A 51 13.49 10.14 31.66
N PRO A 52 13.00 9.68 30.52
CA PRO A 52 11.67 9.09 30.48
C PRO A 52 11.64 7.94 31.51
N PRO A 53 10.58 7.79 32.28
CA PRO A 53 10.40 6.64 33.17
C PRO A 53 10.08 5.40 32.35
N PHE A 54 10.78 5.19 31.27
CA PHE A 54 10.51 4.22 30.23
C PHE A 54 11.79 3.42 30.03
N GLU A 55 11.89 2.31 30.73
CA GLU A 55 12.79 1.25 30.32
C GLU A 55 12.24 0.71 29.02
N LEU A 56 12.91 1.05 27.89
CA LEU A 56 12.66 0.36 26.64
C LEU A 56 12.74 -1.14 26.92
N PRO A 57 11.69 -1.93 26.71
CA PRO A 57 11.82 -3.36 26.86
C PRO A 57 12.95 -3.79 25.93
N LEU A 58 14.01 -4.32 26.53
CA LEU A 58 15.16 -4.87 25.82
C LEU A 58 14.63 -5.74 24.69
N VAL A 59 15.19 -5.55 23.50
CA VAL A 59 14.90 -6.39 22.32
C VAL A 59 14.70 -7.83 22.79
N PRO A 60 13.50 -8.41 22.65
CA PRO A 60 13.22 -9.72 23.19
C PRO A 60 14.27 -10.69 22.68
N SER A 61 14.92 -11.49 23.55
CA SER A 61 15.90 -12.47 23.14
C SER A 61 15.33 -13.31 21.99
N ALA A 62 16.11 -13.54 20.93
CA ALA A 62 15.66 -14.36 19.79
C ALA A 62 15.32 -15.80 20.21
N SER A 63 15.78 -16.24 21.39
CA SER A 63 15.46 -17.56 21.96
C SER A 63 14.00 -17.65 22.42
N GLY A 64 13.38 -18.78 22.19
CA GLY A 64 11.98 -19.04 22.62
C GLY A 64 11.15 -19.69 21.53
N TYR A 65 9.84 -19.78 21.79
CA TYR A 65 8.89 -20.31 20.82
C TYR A 65 8.43 -19.22 19.85
N TRP A 66 8.40 -19.56 18.57
CA TRP A 66 7.98 -18.71 17.48
C TRP A 66 6.89 -19.40 16.67
N THR A 67 6.02 -18.64 16.06
CA THR A 67 5.05 -19.12 15.08
C THR A 67 5.50 -18.65 13.70
N ALA A 68 5.72 -19.58 12.78
CA ALA A 68 5.88 -19.28 11.36
C ALA A 68 4.56 -19.54 10.64
N THR A 69 4.19 -18.65 9.75
CA THR A 69 3.09 -18.81 8.80
C THR A 69 3.68 -18.86 7.41
N VAL A 70 3.38 -19.91 6.67
CA VAL A 70 3.79 -20.10 5.28
C VAL A 70 2.56 -20.37 4.43
N GLY A 71 2.57 -19.89 3.20
CA GLY A 71 1.42 -20.09 2.33
C GLY A 71 1.69 -19.65 0.90
N ALA A 72 0.67 -19.78 0.10
CA ALA A 72 0.69 -19.33 -1.28
C ALA A 72 -0.69 -18.81 -1.67
N GLY A 73 -0.68 -17.90 -2.63
CA GLY A 73 -1.87 -17.32 -3.19
C GLY A 73 -1.68 -17.01 -4.66
N ALA A 74 -2.71 -16.45 -5.24
CA ALA A 74 -2.70 -15.88 -6.57
C ALA A 74 -3.44 -14.54 -6.54
N GLU A 75 -2.92 -13.58 -7.30
CA GLU A 75 -3.55 -12.27 -7.46
C GLU A 75 -3.71 -11.94 -8.95
N TYR A 76 -4.84 -11.38 -9.29
CA TYR A 76 -5.09 -10.73 -10.56
C TYR A 76 -4.84 -9.24 -10.36
N ARG A 77 -3.74 -8.74 -10.92
CA ARG A 77 -3.24 -7.38 -10.70
C ARG A 77 -2.79 -6.74 -12.02
N PRO A 78 -2.60 -5.42 -12.08
CA PRO A 78 -2.02 -4.78 -13.25
C PRO A 78 -0.68 -5.43 -13.65
N ASP A 79 -0.45 -5.59 -14.96
CA ASP A 79 0.77 -6.18 -15.53
C ASP A 79 2.03 -5.49 -14.99
N PHE A 80 1.95 -4.17 -14.89
CA PHE A 80 2.91 -3.29 -14.24
C PHE A 80 2.15 -2.08 -13.69
N GLU A 81 2.75 -1.36 -12.80
CA GLU A 81 2.16 -0.18 -12.18
C GLU A 81 1.85 0.91 -13.23
N GLY A 82 0.59 1.27 -13.35
CA GLY A 82 0.08 2.14 -14.41
C GLY A 82 -0.43 1.40 -15.66
N SER A 83 -0.40 0.06 -15.69
CA SER A 83 -0.99 -0.71 -16.79
C SER A 83 -2.52 -0.67 -16.75
N LYS A 84 -3.13 -0.69 -17.95
CA LYS A 84 -4.59 -0.94 -18.11
C LYS A 84 -4.93 -2.41 -18.26
N ARG A 85 -3.93 -3.28 -18.41
CA ARG A 85 -4.08 -4.73 -18.52
C ARG A 85 -3.70 -5.35 -17.20
N SER A 86 -4.21 -6.54 -16.94
CA SER A 86 -3.95 -7.28 -15.72
C SER A 86 -3.49 -8.69 -16.02
N MET A 87 -2.70 -9.25 -15.14
CA MET A 87 -2.18 -10.61 -15.20
C MET A 87 -2.41 -11.35 -13.89
N LEU A 88 -2.43 -12.66 -13.97
CA LEU A 88 -2.41 -13.53 -12.80
C LEU A 88 -0.96 -13.70 -12.34
N SER A 89 -0.71 -13.44 -11.06
CA SER A 89 0.61 -13.56 -10.44
C SER A 89 0.55 -14.43 -9.19
N PRO A 90 1.51 -15.35 -8.96
CA PRO A 90 1.62 -16.06 -7.71
C PRO A 90 2.08 -15.12 -6.60
N VAL A 91 1.56 -15.33 -5.38
CA VAL A 91 1.92 -14.57 -4.18
C VAL A 91 2.38 -15.54 -3.10
N PRO A 92 3.66 -15.53 -2.70
CA PRO A 92 4.10 -16.24 -1.52
C PRO A 92 3.62 -15.52 -0.27
N ILE A 93 3.18 -16.29 0.73
CA ILE A 93 2.76 -15.78 2.03
C ILE A 93 3.79 -16.25 3.05
N PHE A 94 4.37 -15.30 3.78
CA PHE A 94 5.33 -15.60 4.82
C PHE A 94 5.22 -14.59 5.96
N ALA A 95 5.04 -15.08 7.19
CA ALA A 95 5.09 -14.26 8.40
C ALA A 95 5.76 -15.02 9.54
N ILE A 96 6.39 -14.28 10.45
CA ILE A 96 6.96 -14.81 11.69
C ILE A 96 6.50 -13.93 12.84
N ARG A 97 6.07 -14.56 13.93
CA ARG A 97 5.72 -13.87 15.18
C ARG A 97 6.17 -14.68 16.38
N ARG A 98 6.25 -14.05 17.55
CA ARG A 98 6.46 -14.76 18.80
C ARG A 98 5.26 -15.65 19.12
N ALA A 99 5.50 -16.90 19.54
CA ALA A 99 4.43 -17.78 19.97
C ALA A 99 3.83 -17.22 21.29
N GLY A 100 2.50 -17.21 21.36
CA GLY A 100 1.79 -16.63 22.49
C GLY A 100 1.45 -15.14 22.35
N SER A 101 2.04 -14.41 21.39
CA SER A 101 1.53 -13.11 21.00
C SER A 101 0.14 -13.29 20.37
N ALA A 102 -0.78 -12.36 20.67
CA ALA A 102 -2.08 -12.35 20.02
C ALA A 102 -1.92 -12.41 18.51
N GLU A 103 -2.74 -13.20 17.86
CA GLU A 103 -2.75 -13.25 16.40
C GLU A 103 -3.20 -11.91 15.87
N GLN A 104 -2.40 -11.38 14.95
CA GLN A 104 -2.55 -10.02 14.48
C GLN A 104 -3.16 -10.04 13.10
N PHE A 105 -4.01 -9.07 12.84
CA PHE A 105 -4.46 -8.76 11.50
C PHE A 105 -3.25 -8.42 10.62
N HIS A 106 -3.22 -8.98 9.43
CA HIS A 106 -2.22 -8.71 8.40
C HIS A 106 -2.94 -8.36 7.10
N SER A 107 -2.61 -7.22 6.53
CA SER A 107 -3.12 -6.83 5.22
C SER A 107 -2.22 -7.41 4.13
N PRO A 108 -2.76 -7.85 2.98
CA PRO A 108 -1.95 -8.30 1.83
C PRO A 108 -0.97 -7.23 1.33
N ARG A 109 -1.25 -5.96 1.61
CA ARG A 109 -0.38 -4.84 1.25
C ARG A 109 0.87 -4.74 2.11
N ASP A 110 0.82 -5.22 3.35
CA ASP A 110 1.93 -5.09 4.29
C ASP A 110 3.18 -5.81 3.77
N GLY A 111 4.34 -5.18 3.94
CA GLY A 111 5.62 -5.84 3.70
C GLY A 111 5.88 -6.99 4.68
N ALA A 112 6.81 -7.86 4.34
CA ALA A 112 7.33 -8.83 5.30
C ALA A 112 7.91 -8.07 6.49
N SER A 113 7.37 -8.30 7.69
CA SER A 113 7.71 -7.50 8.87
C SER A 113 7.73 -8.34 10.15
N ILE A 114 8.50 -7.90 11.13
CA ILE A 114 8.63 -8.54 12.45
C ILE A 114 8.49 -7.44 13.50
N ALA A 115 7.49 -7.54 14.37
CA ALA A 115 7.37 -6.65 15.51
C ALA A 115 8.46 -7.00 16.54
N LEU A 116 9.47 -6.14 16.67
CA LEU A 116 10.50 -6.23 17.70
C LEU A 116 10.09 -5.49 18.97
N LEU A 117 9.34 -4.41 18.83
CA LEU A 117 8.71 -3.68 19.92
C LEU A 117 7.21 -3.99 19.88
N ASP A 118 6.68 -4.51 20.99
CA ASP A 118 5.27 -4.88 21.14
C ASP A 118 4.80 -4.45 22.54
N PHE A 119 3.97 -3.41 22.56
CA PHE A 119 3.36 -2.84 23.77
C PHE A 119 1.86 -3.15 23.84
N GLY A 120 1.43 -4.17 23.09
CA GLY A 120 0.03 -4.57 22.98
C GLY A 120 -0.68 -3.82 21.85
N ASP A 121 -1.03 -2.59 22.08
CA ASP A 121 -1.70 -1.71 21.10
C ASP A 121 -0.76 -0.98 20.15
N LEU A 122 0.52 -0.83 20.50
CA LEU A 122 1.56 -0.20 19.69
C LEU A 122 2.67 -1.20 19.36
N ARG A 123 2.98 -1.35 18.08
CA ARG A 123 4.03 -2.24 17.58
C ARG A 123 4.91 -1.54 16.58
N ALA A 124 6.18 -1.93 16.58
CA ALA A 124 7.14 -1.41 15.62
C ALA A 124 8.23 -2.45 15.35
N GLY A 125 8.85 -2.32 14.18
CA GLY A 125 9.95 -3.20 13.82
C GLY A 125 10.40 -3.02 12.37
N PRO A 126 11.36 -3.87 11.92
CA PRO A 126 11.80 -3.86 10.53
C PRO A 126 10.71 -4.36 9.59
N ALA A 127 10.73 -3.80 8.38
CA ALA A 127 9.88 -4.21 7.28
C ALA A 127 10.69 -4.30 5.99
N ALA A 128 10.34 -5.23 5.12
CA ALA A 128 10.94 -5.40 3.80
C ALA A 128 9.87 -5.74 2.76
N LYS A 129 10.08 -5.28 1.53
CA LYS A 129 9.22 -5.60 0.38
C LYS A 129 10.07 -5.88 -0.85
N PHE A 130 9.61 -6.82 -1.67
CA PHE A 130 10.23 -7.12 -2.94
C PHE A 130 9.36 -6.61 -4.09
N LYS A 131 9.96 -5.81 -4.97
CA LYS A 131 9.34 -5.34 -6.20
C LYS A 131 10.03 -6.03 -7.37
N ALA A 132 9.27 -6.83 -8.12
CA ALA A 132 9.80 -7.60 -9.24
C ALA A 132 10.34 -6.69 -10.36
N ALA A 133 11.27 -7.19 -11.16
CA ALA A 133 11.76 -6.49 -12.33
C ALA A 133 10.63 -6.22 -13.33
N ARG A 134 10.63 -5.02 -13.92
CA ARG A 134 9.77 -4.67 -15.04
C ARG A 134 10.54 -4.85 -16.34
N ASN A 135 10.30 -5.97 -17.02
CA ASN A 135 10.91 -6.24 -18.31
C ASN A 135 10.03 -5.69 -19.43
N ALA A 136 10.55 -4.73 -20.19
CA ALA A 136 9.83 -4.09 -21.28
C ALA A 136 9.42 -5.05 -22.40
N ASN A 137 10.14 -6.16 -22.58
CA ASN A 137 9.82 -7.16 -23.60
C ASN A 137 8.59 -8.01 -23.26
N ASN A 138 8.17 -8.03 -22.00
CA ASN A 138 7.01 -8.83 -21.57
C ASN A 138 5.67 -8.16 -21.85
N PHE A 139 5.68 -6.83 -22.12
CA PHE A 139 4.45 -6.04 -22.20
C PHE A 139 4.50 -5.12 -23.44
N PRO A 140 3.56 -5.25 -24.38
CA PRO A 140 3.52 -4.44 -25.59
C PRO A 140 3.48 -2.93 -25.32
N GLU A 141 2.84 -2.51 -24.22
CA GLU A 141 2.74 -1.11 -23.81
C GLU A 141 4.10 -0.50 -23.46
N LEU A 142 5.07 -1.34 -23.07
CA LEU A 142 6.43 -0.94 -22.71
C LEU A 142 7.43 -1.01 -23.87
N THR A 143 6.97 -1.32 -25.08
CA THR A 143 7.86 -1.31 -26.26
C THR A 143 8.50 0.07 -26.43
N GLY A 144 9.84 0.09 -26.52
CA GLY A 144 10.64 1.31 -26.59
C GLY A 144 11.06 1.90 -25.24
N PHE A 145 10.57 1.32 -24.12
CA PHE A 145 11.06 1.63 -22.77
C PHE A 145 12.20 0.68 -22.38
N GLY A 146 13.03 1.08 -21.46
CA GLY A 146 14.05 0.21 -20.86
C GLY A 146 13.47 -0.71 -19.80
N ASN A 147 14.26 -1.73 -19.43
CA ASN A 147 13.97 -2.57 -18.29
C ASN A 147 14.24 -1.83 -16.97
N VAL A 148 13.47 -2.16 -15.93
CA VAL A 148 13.75 -1.76 -14.56
C VAL A 148 14.06 -3.04 -13.77
N ASN A 149 15.21 -3.07 -13.12
CA ASN A 149 15.64 -4.22 -12.33
C ASN A 149 14.71 -4.46 -11.14
N ALA A 150 14.80 -5.64 -10.54
CA ALA A 150 14.13 -5.90 -9.28
C ALA A 150 14.66 -4.97 -8.17
N THR A 151 13.81 -4.65 -7.21
CA THR A 151 14.15 -3.83 -6.05
C THR A 151 13.85 -4.60 -4.78
N VAL A 152 14.78 -4.55 -3.82
CA VAL A 152 14.53 -4.89 -2.43
C VAL A 152 14.35 -3.59 -1.67
N GLU A 153 13.20 -3.41 -1.04
CA GLU A 153 12.93 -2.27 -0.18
C GLU A 153 13.08 -2.70 1.28
N ILE A 154 13.88 -1.96 2.06
CA ILE A 154 14.16 -2.26 3.48
C ILE A 154 13.86 -1.02 4.29
N GLY A 155 13.22 -1.20 5.44
CA GLY A 155 12.87 -0.10 6.32
C GLY A 155 12.22 -0.57 7.61
N GLY A 156 11.19 0.14 8.05
CA GLY A 156 10.48 -0.17 9.26
C GLY A 156 9.01 0.21 9.21
N PHE A 157 8.27 -0.30 10.19
CA PHE A 157 6.87 0.01 10.37
C PHE A 157 6.57 0.41 11.82
N ILE A 158 5.53 1.18 11.96
CA ILE A 158 4.81 1.44 13.21
C ILE A 158 3.35 1.11 12.95
N GLU A 159 2.77 0.34 13.87
CA GLU A 159 1.38 -0.12 13.84
C GLU A 159 0.72 0.20 15.17
N TYR A 160 -0.46 0.78 15.14
CA TYR A 160 -1.19 1.19 16.33
C TYR A 160 -2.65 0.79 16.24
N PHE A 161 -3.15 0.17 17.32
CA PHE A 161 -4.53 -0.25 17.51
C PHE A 161 -5.16 0.64 18.59
N PRO A 162 -5.72 1.81 18.25
CA PRO A 162 -6.37 2.68 19.23
C PRO A 162 -7.57 2.00 19.93
N VAL A 163 -8.18 1.06 19.24
CA VAL A 163 -9.22 0.13 19.72
C VAL A 163 -9.10 -1.18 18.96
N ASP A 164 -9.63 -2.27 19.49
CA ASP A 164 -9.47 -3.64 18.95
C ASP A 164 -9.94 -3.80 17.51
N TRP A 165 -10.87 -2.98 17.06
CA TRP A 165 -11.45 -3.02 15.71
C TRP A 165 -10.84 -2.02 14.71
N LEU A 166 -9.87 -1.19 15.13
CA LEU A 166 -9.21 -0.20 14.28
C LEU A 166 -7.70 -0.35 14.35
N ARG A 167 -7.09 -0.59 13.21
CA ARG A 167 -5.64 -0.61 13.02
C ARG A 167 -5.22 0.57 12.17
N THR A 168 -4.11 1.20 12.52
CA THR A 168 -3.40 2.16 11.69
C THR A 168 -1.96 1.69 11.51
N ARG A 169 -1.40 1.83 10.31
CA ARG A 169 -0.01 1.43 10.03
C ARG A 169 0.66 2.45 9.12
N ILE A 170 1.90 2.75 9.46
CA ILE A 170 2.84 3.49 8.62
C ILE A 170 4.04 2.57 8.39
N GLU A 171 4.41 2.40 7.13
CA GLU A 171 5.57 1.60 6.73
C GLU A 171 6.42 2.43 5.77
N THR A 172 7.68 2.69 6.15
CA THR A 172 8.62 3.46 5.33
C THR A 172 9.80 2.60 4.96
N ARG A 173 10.15 2.57 3.67
CA ARG A 173 11.21 1.72 3.14
C ARG A 173 12.08 2.49 2.14
N GLN A 174 13.37 2.17 2.13
CA GLN A 174 14.35 2.60 1.12
C GLN A 174 14.54 1.46 0.11
N GLY A 175 14.43 1.77 -1.17
CA GLY A 175 14.68 0.83 -2.26
C GLY A 175 16.16 0.69 -2.59
N PHE A 176 16.54 -0.51 -3.02
CA PHE A 176 17.87 -0.87 -3.51
C PHE A 176 17.72 -1.74 -4.76
N GLY A 177 18.25 -1.30 -5.89
CA GLY A 177 18.21 -2.03 -7.17
C GLY A 177 17.52 -1.25 -8.28
N GLY A 178 16.34 -1.65 -8.71
CA GLY A 178 15.59 -1.00 -9.79
C GLY A 178 15.21 0.46 -9.51
N HIS A 179 15.04 0.79 -8.23
CA HIS A 179 14.96 2.18 -7.76
C HIS A 179 15.75 2.36 -6.46
N ASN A 180 16.15 3.62 -6.19
CA ASN A 180 16.89 4.01 -5.00
C ASN A 180 16.14 5.09 -4.21
N GLY A 181 14.83 5.06 -4.23
CA GLY A 181 13.97 6.02 -3.57
C GLY A 181 13.36 5.49 -2.30
N VAL A 182 12.73 6.40 -1.56
CA VAL A 182 11.92 6.12 -0.37
C VAL A 182 10.48 5.94 -0.78
N VAL A 183 9.84 4.91 -0.22
CA VAL A 183 8.40 4.61 -0.30
C VAL A 183 7.83 4.68 1.10
N ALA A 184 6.71 5.35 1.30
CA ALA A 184 5.98 5.38 2.55
C ALA A 184 4.51 5.02 2.30
N ASP A 185 4.08 3.92 2.90
CA ASP A 185 2.70 3.44 2.87
C ASP A 185 1.99 3.80 4.18
N PHE A 186 0.77 4.31 4.05
CA PHE A 186 -0.14 4.61 5.14
C PHE A 186 -1.42 3.83 4.94
N SER A 187 -1.85 3.11 5.95
CA SER A 187 -3.10 2.35 5.93
C SER A 187 -3.87 2.50 7.23
N ALA A 188 -5.18 2.40 7.15
CA ALA A 188 -6.04 2.19 8.28
C ALA A 188 -7.03 1.08 7.93
N ASP A 189 -7.33 0.20 8.87
CA ASP A 189 -8.21 -0.95 8.65
C ASP A 189 -9.23 -1.02 9.76
N ILE A 190 -10.51 -1.03 9.40
CA ILE A 190 -11.60 -1.42 10.28
C ILE A 190 -11.67 -2.94 10.22
N ILE A 191 -11.56 -3.60 11.36
CA ILE A 191 -11.51 -5.07 11.49
C ILE A 191 -12.75 -5.52 12.24
N VAL A 192 -13.56 -6.34 11.59
CA VAL A 192 -14.84 -6.81 12.14
C VAL A 192 -14.83 -8.34 12.22
N PRO A 193 -14.61 -8.93 13.41
CA PRO A 193 -14.80 -10.36 13.62
C PRO A 193 -16.30 -10.70 13.55
N MET A 194 -16.74 -11.30 12.45
CA MET A 194 -18.13 -11.74 12.27
C MET A 194 -18.44 -13.02 13.04
N SER A 195 -17.42 -13.85 13.27
CA SER A 195 -17.47 -15.04 14.10
C SER A 195 -16.07 -15.38 14.62
N GLN A 196 -15.92 -16.48 15.37
CA GLN A 196 -14.60 -16.99 15.77
C GLN A 196 -13.70 -17.39 14.59
N GLN A 197 -14.29 -17.61 13.42
CA GLN A 197 -13.61 -18.09 12.22
C GLN A 197 -13.53 -17.04 11.11
N LEU A 198 -14.53 -16.17 11.02
CA LEU A 198 -14.69 -15.22 9.93
C LEU A 198 -14.38 -13.80 10.38
N THR A 199 -13.41 -13.17 9.73
CA THR A 199 -13.04 -11.76 9.91
C THR A 199 -13.17 -11.01 8.60
N LEU A 200 -13.81 -9.85 8.66
CA LEU A 200 -13.85 -8.88 7.58
C LEU A 200 -12.99 -7.68 7.95
N SER A 201 -12.31 -7.11 6.97
CA SER A 201 -11.61 -5.84 7.15
C SER A 201 -11.71 -4.99 5.91
N ALA A 202 -11.69 -3.68 6.10
CA ALA A 202 -11.63 -2.72 5.01
C ALA A 202 -11.06 -1.37 5.50
N GLY A 203 -10.44 -0.64 4.58
CA GLY A 203 -9.98 0.69 4.93
C GLY A 203 -9.18 1.41 3.85
N PRO A 204 -8.86 2.69 4.09
CA PRO A 204 -8.12 3.53 3.15
C PRO A 204 -6.64 3.15 3.03
N ARG A 205 -6.09 3.51 1.87
CA ARG A 205 -4.69 3.33 1.50
C ARG A 205 -4.15 4.64 0.94
N PHE A 206 -2.91 4.96 1.28
CA PHE A 206 -2.20 6.09 0.70
C PHE A 206 -0.72 5.74 0.59
N THR A 207 -0.11 6.06 -0.55
CA THR A 207 1.32 5.89 -0.78
C THR A 207 1.96 7.22 -1.15
N TYR A 208 3.09 7.49 -0.54
CA TYR A 208 4.04 8.53 -0.93
C TYR A 208 5.29 7.87 -1.49
N GLU A 209 5.79 8.38 -2.60
CA GLU A 209 7.07 7.95 -3.19
C GLU A 209 7.97 9.15 -3.46
N SER A 210 9.26 9.01 -3.15
CA SER A 210 10.26 10.01 -3.52
C SER A 210 10.56 9.95 -5.02
N THR A 211 11.21 10.98 -5.56
CA THR A 211 11.60 11.01 -6.99
C THR A 211 12.41 9.79 -7.41
N GLY A 212 13.33 9.32 -6.54
CA GLY A 212 14.12 8.11 -6.83
C GLY A 212 13.30 6.83 -6.92
N ALA A 213 12.09 6.78 -6.34
CA ALA A 213 11.17 5.64 -6.46
C ALA A 213 10.29 5.76 -7.71
N VAL A 214 9.77 6.96 -8.01
CA VAL A 214 8.85 7.20 -9.13
C VAL A 214 9.56 7.23 -10.48
N ALA A 215 10.70 7.92 -10.58
CA ALA A 215 11.34 8.23 -11.87
C ALA A 215 11.70 6.99 -12.71
N PRO A 216 12.21 5.87 -12.16
CA PRO A 216 12.55 4.69 -12.97
C PRO A 216 11.34 4.05 -13.67
N TYR A 217 10.14 4.25 -13.15
CA TYR A 217 8.92 3.62 -13.65
C TYR A 217 8.10 4.54 -14.55
N PHE A 218 8.14 5.86 -14.32
CA PHE A 218 7.21 6.81 -14.92
C PHE A 218 7.87 7.92 -15.73
N SER A 219 9.19 8.13 -15.64
CA SER A 219 9.91 9.07 -16.50
C SER A 219 10.10 8.52 -17.91
N ILE A 220 10.18 9.42 -18.88
CA ILE A 220 10.46 9.13 -20.29
C ILE A 220 11.64 9.99 -20.72
N THR A 221 12.79 9.37 -20.94
CA THR A 221 14.00 10.04 -21.41
C THR A 221 13.85 10.50 -22.87
N ALA A 222 14.72 11.39 -23.34
CA ALA A 222 14.72 11.80 -24.74
C ALA A 222 14.89 10.63 -25.72
N ALA A 223 15.73 9.65 -25.38
CA ALA A 223 15.91 8.44 -26.19
C ALA A 223 14.65 7.57 -26.23
N GLN A 224 13.99 7.39 -25.07
CA GLN A 224 12.70 6.68 -24.99
C GLN A 224 11.59 7.44 -25.72
N ALA A 225 11.57 8.77 -25.65
CA ALA A 225 10.61 9.59 -26.40
C ALA A 225 10.72 9.35 -27.91
N MET A 226 11.95 9.32 -28.45
CA MET A 226 12.18 8.99 -29.85
C MET A 226 11.76 7.56 -30.20
N ALA A 227 12.03 6.59 -29.33
CA ALA A 227 11.70 5.18 -29.57
C ALA A 227 10.21 4.86 -29.43
N THR A 228 9.50 5.59 -28.59
CA THR A 228 8.09 5.31 -28.24
C THR A 228 7.08 6.21 -28.94
N GLY A 229 7.52 7.36 -29.44
CA GLY A 229 6.67 8.44 -29.96
C GLY A 229 5.92 9.22 -28.85
N LEU A 230 6.22 8.96 -27.58
CA LEU A 230 5.64 9.68 -26.44
C LEU A 230 6.50 10.89 -26.08
N PRO A 231 5.92 11.98 -25.54
CA PRO A 231 6.72 13.13 -25.12
C PRO A 231 7.66 12.76 -23.96
N ALA A 232 8.85 13.36 -23.93
CA ALA A 232 9.77 13.25 -22.81
C ALA A 232 9.11 13.77 -21.53
N PHE A 233 9.34 13.08 -20.42
CA PHE A 233 8.71 13.37 -19.15
C PHE A 233 9.64 13.06 -17.97
N ASN A 234 9.74 13.98 -17.03
CA ASN A 234 10.56 13.79 -15.83
C ASN A 234 9.63 13.69 -14.61
N ALA A 235 9.31 12.47 -14.21
CA ALA A 235 8.45 12.19 -13.08
C ALA A 235 9.13 12.52 -11.75
N ARG A 236 8.46 13.25 -10.90
CA ARG A 236 8.89 13.64 -9.56
C ARG A 236 8.10 12.89 -8.50
N GLY A 237 8.70 12.78 -7.32
CA GLY A 237 8.04 12.21 -6.16
C GLY A 237 6.93 13.09 -5.61
N GLY A 238 6.13 12.51 -4.70
CA GLY A 238 5.00 13.14 -4.04
C GLY A 238 3.96 12.11 -3.62
N ALA A 239 2.71 12.54 -3.48
CA ALA A 239 1.57 11.65 -3.33
C ALA A 239 1.49 10.74 -4.57
N HIS A 240 1.67 9.42 -4.35
CA HIS A 240 1.80 8.45 -5.43
C HIS A 240 0.48 7.77 -5.75
N SER A 241 -0.23 7.30 -4.74
CA SER A 241 -1.54 6.70 -4.90
C SER A 241 -2.45 6.93 -3.69
N VAL A 242 -3.75 6.84 -3.93
CA VAL A 242 -4.80 6.78 -2.91
C VAL A 242 -5.79 5.70 -3.30
N GLY A 243 -6.32 4.99 -2.30
CA GLY A 243 -7.23 3.91 -2.56
C GLY A 243 -7.90 3.35 -1.32
N ALA A 244 -8.46 2.17 -1.46
CA ALA A 244 -9.05 1.38 -0.40
C ALA A 244 -8.88 -0.11 -0.67
N GLY A 245 -8.77 -0.88 0.40
CA GLY A 245 -8.74 -2.34 0.35
C GLY A 245 -9.83 -2.94 1.23
N ALA A 246 -10.23 -4.15 0.89
CA ALA A 246 -11.10 -4.98 1.71
C ALA A 246 -10.61 -6.44 1.68
N GLN A 247 -10.74 -7.13 2.78
CA GLN A 247 -10.31 -8.52 2.95
C GLN A 247 -11.36 -9.32 3.72
N VAL A 248 -11.51 -10.57 3.34
CA VAL A 248 -12.24 -11.60 4.06
C VAL A 248 -11.26 -12.69 4.42
N SER A 249 -11.12 -13.02 5.70
CA SER A 249 -10.30 -14.12 6.20
C SER A 249 -11.19 -15.16 6.87
N TYR A 250 -10.97 -16.44 6.55
CA TYR A 250 -11.65 -17.56 7.17
C TYR A 250 -10.65 -18.55 7.75
N ARG A 251 -10.72 -18.76 9.05
CA ARG A 251 -9.85 -19.67 9.79
C ARG A 251 -10.56 -20.99 10.04
N PHE A 252 -10.12 -22.05 9.36
CA PHE A 252 -10.68 -23.39 9.55
C PHE A 252 -10.33 -23.98 10.91
N ASN A 253 -9.11 -23.72 11.36
CA ASN A 253 -8.57 -24.15 12.66
C ASN A 253 -7.36 -23.27 13.01
N PRO A 254 -6.69 -23.43 14.17
CA PRO A 254 -5.55 -22.59 14.57
C PRO A 254 -4.37 -22.59 13.60
N GLN A 255 -4.28 -23.56 12.69
CA GLN A 255 -3.19 -23.69 11.74
C GLN A 255 -3.54 -23.18 10.34
N TRP A 256 -4.78 -23.39 9.86
CA TRP A 256 -5.17 -23.12 8.48
C TRP A 256 -6.07 -21.89 8.36
N GLU A 257 -5.65 -20.96 7.53
CA GLU A 257 -6.42 -19.79 7.14
C GLU A 257 -6.48 -19.65 5.62
N VAL A 258 -7.62 -19.21 5.12
CA VAL A 258 -7.83 -18.79 3.73
C VAL A 258 -8.30 -17.35 3.76
N HIS A 259 -7.79 -16.53 2.86
CA HIS A 259 -8.23 -15.15 2.70
C HIS A 259 -8.47 -14.80 1.23
N SER A 260 -9.34 -13.86 1.01
CA SER A 260 -9.50 -13.18 -0.27
C SER A 260 -9.55 -11.67 -0.03
N TYR A 261 -9.06 -10.92 -1.01
CA TYR A 261 -9.01 -9.47 -0.90
C TYR A 261 -9.24 -8.78 -2.25
N VAL A 262 -9.66 -7.55 -2.16
CA VAL A 262 -9.70 -6.61 -3.27
C VAL A 262 -9.06 -5.29 -2.81
N GLU A 263 -8.23 -4.72 -3.65
CA GLU A 263 -7.64 -3.41 -3.46
C GLU A 263 -7.84 -2.57 -4.73
N TYR A 264 -8.35 -1.37 -4.56
CA TYR A 264 -8.42 -0.37 -5.61
C TYR A 264 -7.55 0.82 -5.23
N GLU A 265 -6.70 1.22 -6.14
CA GLU A 265 -5.86 2.41 -6.02
C GLU A 265 -5.96 3.27 -7.28
N ARG A 266 -5.84 4.57 -7.08
CA ARG A 266 -5.68 5.54 -8.14
C ARG A 266 -4.31 6.20 -8.00
N LEU A 267 -3.51 6.09 -9.04
CA LEU A 267 -2.26 6.83 -9.15
C LEU A 267 -2.53 8.34 -9.13
N LEU A 268 -1.62 9.07 -8.52
CA LEU A 268 -1.68 10.52 -8.33
C LEU A 268 -0.42 11.19 -8.90
N GLY A 269 -0.35 12.50 -8.76
CA GLY A 269 0.85 13.27 -9.07
C GLY A 269 1.41 13.01 -10.46
N ASP A 270 2.72 12.89 -10.54
CA ASP A 270 3.43 12.69 -11.80
C ASP A 270 3.34 11.25 -12.31
N ALA A 271 3.10 10.27 -11.43
CA ALA A 271 2.80 8.89 -11.85
C ALA A 271 1.55 8.86 -12.74
N ALA A 272 0.45 9.49 -12.29
CA ALA A 272 -0.79 9.56 -13.07
C ALA A 272 -0.67 10.40 -14.34
N LYS A 273 0.22 11.41 -14.35
CA LYS A 273 0.44 12.31 -15.49
C LYS A 273 1.44 11.78 -16.50
N SER A 274 2.17 10.72 -16.17
CA SER A 274 3.13 10.12 -17.09
C SER A 274 2.46 9.78 -18.42
N PRO A 275 3.05 10.18 -19.58
CA PRO A 275 2.52 9.82 -20.89
C PRO A 275 2.39 8.30 -21.09
N LEU A 276 3.19 7.49 -20.41
CA LEU A 276 3.02 6.03 -20.36
C LEU A 276 1.64 5.67 -19.81
N VAL A 277 1.23 6.26 -18.69
CA VAL A 277 -0.05 5.97 -18.03
C VAL A 277 -1.22 6.58 -18.80
N VAL A 278 -1.07 7.84 -19.24
CA VAL A 278 -2.15 8.59 -19.91
C VAL A 278 -2.48 7.99 -21.28
N VAL A 279 -1.47 7.61 -22.06
CA VAL A 279 -1.65 7.18 -23.46
C VAL A 279 -1.76 5.66 -23.58
N ARG A 280 -0.92 4.91 -22.85
CA ARG A 280 -0.83 3.45 -22.99
C ARG A 280 -1.38 2.68 -21.79
N GLY A 281 -1.64 3.33 -20.68
CA GLY A 281 -2.00 2.72 -19.41
C GLY A 281 -3.33 3.18 -18.83
N SER A 282 -3.40 3.14 -17.49
CA SER A 282 -4.52 3.61 -16.67
C SER A 282 -3.99 4.09 -15.29
N PRO A 283 -4.47 5.21 -14.77
CA PRO A 283 -4.18 5.59 -13.39
C PRO A 283 -4.98 4.74 -12.38
N ASN A 284 -6.03 4.05 -12.80
CA ASN A 284 -6.85 3.21 -11.94
C ASN A 284 -6.26 1.79 -11.91
N GLN A 285 -5.95 1.32 -10.72
CA GLN A 285 -5.31 0.02 -10.50
C GLN A 285 -6.22 -0.81 -9.59
N THR A 286 -6.52 -2.02 -9.99
CA THR A 286 -7.33 -2.95 -9.19
C THR A 286 -6.58 -4.26 -9.05
N THR A 287 -6.48 -4.74 -7.82
CA THR A 287 -5.91 -6.06 -7.49
C THR A 287 -6.95 -6.88 -6.77
N VAL A 288 -7.11 -8.12 -7.16
CA VAL A 288 -7.96 -9.11 -6.48
C VAL A 288 -7.11 -10.34 -6.23
N GLY A 289 -7.11 -10.83 -5.01
CA GLY A 289 -6.30 -11.98 -4.65
C GLY A 289 -7.00 -12.96 -3.73
N VAL A 290 -6.47 -14.18 -3.72
CA VAL A 290 -6.86 -15.26 -2.82
C VAL A 290 -5.61 -16.01 -2.37
N GLY A 291 -5.58 -16.42 -1.11
CA GLY A 291 -4.45 -17.17 -0.56
C GLY A 291 -4.87 -18.12 0.53
N ALA A 292 -4.02 -19.11 0.77
CA ALA A 292 -4.13 -20.04 1.88
C ALA A 292 -2.80 -20.11 2.61
N SER A 293 -2.84 -20.18 3.93
CA SER A 293 -1.66 -20.23 4.78
C SER A 293 -1.78 -21.27 5.88
N TYR A 294 -0.61 -21.75 6.31
CA TYR A 294 -0.45 -22.71 7.39
C TYR A 294 0.52 -22.17 8.43
N SER A 295 0.09 -22.16 9.68
CA SER A 295 0.86 -21.67 10.83
C SER A 295 1.33 -22.84 11.71
N PHE A 296 2.60 -22.81 12.11
CA PHE A 296 3.17 -23.80 13.03
C PHE A 296 4.16 -23.17 14.00
N ASN A 297 4.28 -23.77 15.17
CA ASN A 297 5.21 -23.32 16.19
C ASN A 297 6.54 -24.05 16.09
N PHE A 298 7.64 -23.32 16.31
CA PHE A 298 8.97 -23.86 16.39
C PHE A 298 9.78 -23.15 17.50
N LYS A 299 10.87 -23.77 17.92
CA LYS A 299 11.71 -23.22 18.98
C LYS A 299 13.09 -22.85 18.41
N ILE A 300 13.50 -21.61 18.67
CA ILE A 300 14.87 -21.16 18.46
C ILE A 300 15.61 -21.35 19.79
N ARG A 301 16.70 -22.08 19.75
CA ARG A 301 17.59 -22.35 20.90
C ARG A 301 18.64 -21.27 21.07
#